data_22eac1e649d7c994511d8c935a1cd40b
#
_entry.id   22eac1e649d7c994511d8c935a1cd40b
#
_cell.length_a   1.000
_cell.length_b   1.000
_cell.length_c   1.000
_cell.angle_alpha   90.00
_cell.angle_beta   90.00
_cell.angle_gamma   90.00
#
_symmetry.space_group_name_H-M   'P 1'
#
loop_
_entity.id
_entity.type
_entity.pdbx_description
1 polymer ?
#
loop_
_entity_poly.entity_id
_entity_poly.type
_entity_poly.pdbx_seq_one_letter_code
_entity_poly.pdbx_strand_id
1 'polypeptide(L)'
;MINITVPVFDNDYFVIVDSESKELAGVIFSYVGSKSKYVPLFEFPITTIDNTEYNEDNLDEHAISRRRSREFNIKVKNALHRAGGCKYLILGNLDKDQRSFLSFLDDYNLIEINNVSEVDSFLSPIVSKNKILNCREDELLNALYYAVSNDFILKIDNSSPKFVEVNFATEGLVVIEDVDRVSTVVAVNYALSVNSQIKVIPPLKVNHIDIRNFIKEWKDGDDNAYNDLSAELYNGIQDLDFNLYEYATFFTVGGPYSLILNNIIPITHVHLRFSPDFFVFNNIFFENAQNVNSALVFSPKEFSDEETNYVINKLEEGNFYVKDLVGDNATLYNIDHHVKQYPFDVLHFCSHGGEIDGHSIVEEFTDRNGVKHVIEYDEVLAFAIQKGEKTVGVHSKNIWRKFDGLIWGSREFKEKMIPNYIISDMINEMDRRIDKNRTYKKVIENSCMIKCWDSVYQAMFNIMAIHHCPIIFNNTCWSWSDIADSFLSVGVRGYLGTLWEINNGIAKKSAELFYDKIFSENVLQALQSSFLPTIGKRDENIYIYWGLPFTTLRPATSIAKSKKNVAEELLDSVWDWEDRLQQTKKKSTKEIMEALVEWGINEIETNFRKEAIEIISEMKDSQQG
;
A
#
# COMPACT_ATOMS: atom_id res chain seq x y z
N MET A 1 -1.06 0.36 27.87
CA MET A 1 -0.88 1.20 26.65
C MET A 1 0.40 0.72 26.01
N ILE A 2 0.32 0.16 24.81
CA ILE A 2 1.50 -0.31 24.08
C ILE A 2 2.30 0.93 23.68
N ASN A 3 3.48 1.09 24.23
CA ASN A 3 4.32 2.26 23.96
C ASN A 3 5.41 1.88 22.95
N ILE A 4 5.15 2.13 21.68
CA ILE A 4 6.09 1.81 20.60
C ILE A 4 6.79 3.11 20.18
N THR A 5 8.11 3.12 20.29
CA THR A 5 8.89 4.26 19.84
C THR A 5 8.93 4.30 18.31
N VAL A 6 8.52 5.43 17.74
CA VAL A 6 8.64 5.66 16.29
C VAL A 6 10.11 5.71 15.93
N PRO A 7 10.57 4.94 14.93
CA PRO A 7 11.96 4.98 14.50
C PRO A 7 12.38 6.35 13.98
N VAL A 8 13.67 6.64 14.05
CA VAL A 8 14.29 7.77 13.36
C VAL A 8 15.09 7.29 12.16
N PHE A 9 15.18 8.09 11.10
CA PHE A 9 15.97 7.73 9.94
C PHE A 9 17.47 7.78 10.23
N ASP A 10 18.21 6.87 9.60
CA ASP A 10 19.65 7.01 9.45
C ASP A 10 19.92 7.96 8.27
N ASN A 11 20.64 9.04 8.52
CA ASN A 11 20.95 10.04 7.50
C ASN A 11 22.33 9.83 6.86
N ASP A 12 23.09 8.83 7.30
CA ASP A 12 24.38 8.52 6.67
C ASP A 12 24.20 7.73 5.38
N TYR A 13 23.22 6.82 5.33
CA TYR A 13 23.05 5.91 4.22
C TYR A 13 21.63 5.93 3.65
N PHE A 14 21.56 5.85 2.31
CA PHE A 14 20.33 5.64 1.56
C PHE A 14 20.61 4.57 0.50
N VAL A 15 19.82 3.50 0.48
CA VAL A 15 20.11 2.30 -0.29
C VAL A 15 19.01 2.05 -1.31
N ILE A 16 19.37 1.82 -2.57
CA ILE A 16 18.48 1.39 -3.65
C ILE A 16 19.06 0.12 -4.24
N VAL A 17 18.31 -0.97 -4.22
CA VAL A 17 18.77 -2.27 -4.72
C VAL A 17 17.76 -2.82 -5.71
N ASP A 18 18.25 -3.51 -6.75
CA ASP A 18 17.36 -4.25 -7.66
C ASP A 18 16.51 -5.27 -6.87
N SER A 19 15.21 -5.34 -7.16
CA SER A 19 14.22 -6.10 -6.39
C SER A 19 14.52 -7.60 -6.30
N GLU A 20 15.27 -8.16 -7.25
CA GLU A 20 15.67 -9.58 -7.27
C GLU A 20 17.00 -9.83 -6.55
N SER A 21 17.65 -8.81 -6.00
CA SER A 21 18.97 -8.88 -5.35
C SER A 21 18.89 -8.95 -3.82
N LYS A 22 18.07 -9.87 -3.27
CA LYS A 22 17.85 -10.05 -1.83
C LYS A 22 19.15 -10.27 -1.04
N GLU A 23 20.03 -11.15 -1.52
CA GLU A 23 21.31 -11.44 -0.88
C GLU A 23 22.20 -10.20 -0.80
N LEU A 24 22.33 -9.49 -1.93
CA LEU A 24 23.11 -8.26 -2.00
C LEU A 24 22.57 -7.21 -1.03
N ALA A 25 21.24 -7.03 -1.01
CA ALA A 25 20.58 -6.13 -0.07
C ALA A 25 20.87 -6.49 1.39
N GLY A 26 20.79 -7.79 1.73
CA GLY A 26 21.09 -8.29 3.08
C GLY A 26 22.55 -8.06 3.48
N VAL A 27 23.49 -8.34 2.59
CA VAL A 27 24.92 -8.10 2.87
C VAL A 27 25.19 -6.60 3.00
N ILE A 28 24.73 -5.74 2.08
CA ILE A 28 24.85 -4.28 2.20
C ILE A 28 24.26 -3.80 3.53
N PHE A 29 23.05 -4.24 3.87
CA PHE A 29 22.38 -3.83 5.10
C PHE A 29 23.15 -4.29 6.36
N SER A 30 23.87 -5.42 6.34
CA SER A 30 24.71 -5.83 7.46
C SER A 30 25.83 -4.83 7.78
N TYR A 31 26.34 -4.10 6.77
CA TYR A 31 27.33 -3.02 6.96
C TYR A 31 26.69 -1.77 7.52
N VAL A 32 25.63 -1.27 6.85
CA VAL A 32 25.05 0.05 7.13
C VAL A 32 23.93 0.03 8.18
N GLY A 33 23.33 -1.13 8.43
CA GLY A 33 22.23 -1.30 9.37
C GLY A 33 22.58 -0.99 10.82
N SER A 34 21.60 -0.52 11.57
CA SER A 34 21.71 -0.14 12.98
C SER A 34 20.53 -0.68 13.78
N LYS A 35 20.71 -0.90 15.07
CA LYS A 35 19.68 -1.45 15.97
C LYS A 35 18.61 -0.41 16.39
N SER A 36 18.81 0.87 16.18
CA SER A 36 17.93 1.92 16.72
C SER A 36 17.46 2.92 15.68
N LYS A 37 17.91 2.76 14.45
CA LYS A 37 17.55 3.65 13.34
C LYS A 37 17.08 2.86 12.14
N TYR A 38 16.14 3.41 11.42
CA TYR A 38 15.71 2.86 10.14
C TYR A 38 16.60 3.39 9.02
N VAL A 39 17.30 2.51 8.31
CA VAL A 39 18.06 2.85 7.11
C VAL A 39 17.10 2.91 5.92
N PRO A 40 16.93 4.04 5.23
CA PRO A 40 16.13 4.09 4.02
C PRO A 40 16.68 3.11 2.97
N LEU A 41 15.93 2.01 2.74
CA LEU A 41 16.28 0.94 1.81
C LEU A 41 15.09 0.68 0.91
N PHE A 42 15.29 0.82 -0.41
CA PHE A 42 14.26 0.74 -1.43
C PHE A 42 14.58 -0.32 -2.48
N GLU A 43 13.55 -1.05 -2.89
CA GLU A 43 13.67 -2.01 -3.99
C GLU A 43 13.31 -1.36 -5.32
N PHE A 44 14.25 -1.33 -6.26
CA PHE A 44 13.95 -0.90 -7.62
C PHE A 44 13.02 -1.92 -8.28
N PRO A 45 11.85 -1.51 -8.80
CA PRO A 45 10.86 -2.46 -9.29
C PRO A 45 11.39 -3.27 -10.49
N ILE A 46 10.93 -4.51 -10.60
CA ILE A 46 11.26 -5.39 -11.72
C ILE A 46 10.92 -4.67 -13.04
N THR A 47 11.94 -4.46 -13.83
CA THR A 47 11.82 -3.97 -15.20
C THR A 47 11.97 -5.18 -16.11
N THR A 48 10.87 -5.76 -16.53
CA THR A 48 10.85 -6.90 -17.47
C THR A 48 11.19 -6.43 -18.89
N ILE A 49 12.44 -5.99 -19.10
CA ILE A 49 12.93 -5.70 -20.42
C ILE A 49 14.05 -6.69 -20.69
N ASP A 50 13.73 -7.73 -21.44
CA ASP A 50 14.78 -8.49 -22.08
C ASP A 50 15.33 -7.64 -23.24
N ASN A 51 16.47 -7.00 -23.03
CA ASN A 51 17.13 -6.13 -24.01
C ASN A 51 17.62 -6.89 -25.26
N THR A 52 17.46 -8.20 -25.32
CA THR A 52 17.92 -9.01 -26.46
C THR A 52 16.98 -8.93 -27.67
N GLU A 53 15.73 -8.47 -27.51
CA GLU A 53 14.76 -8.31 -28.60
C GLU A 53 14.11 -6.92 -28.59
N TYR A 54 14.88 -5.90 -28.95
CA TYR A 54 14.32 -4.58 -29.28
C TYR A 54 13.59 -4.66 -30.62
N ASN A 55 12.30 -4.98 -30.56
CA ASN A 55 11.38 -4.95 -31.69
C ASN A 55 10.40 -3.78 -31.49
N GLU A 56 10.02 -3.10 -32.58
CA GLU A 56 8.98 -2.06 -32.57
C GLU A 56 7.64 -2.58 -31.99
N ASP A 57 7.42 -3.92 -31.99
CA ASP A 57 6.24 -4.60 -31.45
C ASP A 57 6.21 -4.68 -29.89
N ASN A 58 7.32 -4.43 -29.19
CA ASN A 58 7.42 -4.49 -27.72
C ASN A 58 7.27 -3.13 -27.03
N LEU A 59 6.75 -2.12 -27.71
CA LEU A 59 6.62 -0.74 -27.21
C LEU A 59 5.80 -0.64 -25.93
N ASP A 60 4.83 -1.52 -25.71
CA ASP A 60 3.92 -1.45 -24.57
C ASP A 60 4.55 -2.00 -23.29
N GLU A 61 5.32 -3.08 -23.35
CA GLU A 61 6.11 -3.60 -22.21
C GLU A 61 7.15 -2.58 -21.77
N HIS A 62 7.86 -2.00 -22.71
CA HIS A 62 8.77 -0.89 -22.47
C HIS A 62 8.08 0.35 -21.91
N ALA A 63 6.84 0.63 -22.31
CA ALA A 63 6.06 1.74 -21.78
C ALA A 63 5.68 1.55 -20.32
N ILE A 64 5.24 0.35 -19.93
CA ILE A 64 4.89 0.00 -18.55
C ILE A 64 6.13 0.06 -17.66
N SER A 65 7.25 -0.55 -18.10
CA SER A 65 8.50 -0.53 -17.37
C SER A 65 9.04 0.90 -17.18
N ARG A 66 9.05 1.71 -18.24
CA ARG A 66 9.44 3.12 -18.16
C ARG A 66 8.54 3.92 -17.23
N ARG A 67 7.23 3.68 -17.25
CA ARG A 67 6.30 4.34 -16.34
C ARG A 67 6.62 4.00 -14.90
N ARG A 68 6.76 2.71 -14.55
CA ARG A 68 7.12 2.25 -13.21
C ARG A 68 8.46 2.84 -12.72
N SER A 69 9.46 2.85 -13.59
CA SER A 69 10.78 3.43 -13.26
C SER A 69 10.72 4.95 -13.03
N ARG A 70 9.91 5.68 -13.80
CA ARG A 70 9.69 7.12 -13.58
C ARG A 70 8.92 7.40 -12.29
N GLU A 71 7.88 6.63 -12.01
CA GLU A 71 7.12 6.71 -10.76
C GLU A 71 8.02 6.41 -9.55
N PHE A 72 8.88 5.39 -9.66
CA PHE A 72 9.88 5.07 -8.64
C PHE A 72 10.87 6.23 -8.42
N ASN A 73 11.43 6.81 -9.49
CA ASN A 73 12.31 7.96 -9.39
C ASN A 73 11.67 9.12 -8.63
N ILE A 74 10.41 9.44 -8.92
CA ILE A 74 9.68 10.51 -8.22
C ILE A 74 9.51 10.17 -6.73
N LYS A 75 9.08 8.96 -6.42
CA LYS A 75 8.89 8.49 -5.04
C LYS A 75 10.19 8.52 -4.24
N VAL A 76 11.30 8.03 -4.83
CA VAL A 76 12.61 8.01 -4.16
C VAL A 76 13.18 9.42 -3.98
N LYS A 77 13.04 10.29 -4.98
CA LYS A 77 13.45 11.69 -4.86
C LYS A 77 12.71 12.39 -3.70
N ASN A 78 11.41 12.15 -3.58
CA ASN A 78 10.62 12.65 -2.46
C ASN A 78 11.08 12.04 -1.13
N ALA A 79 11.39 10.73 -1.11
CA ALA A 79 11.90 10.06 0.09
C ALA A 79 13.27 10.62 0.53
N LEU A 80 14.18 10.87 -0.40
CA LEU A 80 15.47 11.53 -0.12
C LEU A 80 15.26 12.92 0.49
N HIS A 81 14.33 13.71 -0.06
CA HIS A 81 14.01 15.03 0.49
C HIS A 81 13.42 14.92 1.90
N ARG A 82 12.48 14.00 2.11
CA ARG A 82 11.85 13.74 3.42
C ARG A 82 12.83 13.23 4.48
N ALA A 83 13.82 12.43 4.08
CA ALA A 83 14.90 11.98 4.96
C ALA A 83 15.90 13.09 5.32
N GLY A 84 15.84 14.24 4.66
CA GLY A 84 16.83 15.30 4.80
C GLY A 84 18.13 15.06 4.02
N GLY A 85 18.08 14.21 2.98
CA GLY A 85 19.23 13.75 2.20
C GLY A 85 19.97 12.57 2.83
N CYS A 86 21.15 12.27 2.31
CA CYS A 86 22.04 11.23 2.83
C CYS A 86 23.51 11.60 2.60
N LYS A 87 24.41 11.03 3.40
CA LYS A 87 25.85 11.16 3.19
C LYS A 87 26.36 10.29 2.05
N TYR A 88 25.83 9.07 1.95
CA TYR A 88 26.17 8.10 0.91
C TYR A 88 24.89 7.50 0.32
N LEU A 89 24.79 7.55 -1.02
CA LEU A 89 23.77 6.89 -1.81
C LEU A 89 24.36 5.60 -2.38
N ILE A 90 23.81 4.45 -1.96
CA ILE A 90 24.30 3.14 -2.35
C ILE A 90 23.34 2.53 -3.38
N LEU A 91 23.85 2.15 -4.54
CA LEU A 91 23.12 1.43 -5.58
C LEU A 91 23.61 -0.02 -5.64
N GLY A 92 22.67 -0.98 -5.48
CA GLY A 92 22.95 -2.42 -5.53
C GLY A 92 22.40 -3.06 -6.80
N ASN A 93 23.27 -3.56 -7.68
CA ASN A 93 22.97 -4.35 -8.88
C ASN A 93 21.96 -3.68 -9.83
N LEU A 94 22.00 -2.34 -9.96
CA LEU A 94 21.18 -1.64 -10.94
C LEU A 94 21.85 -1.63 -12.32
N ASP A 95 21.11 -2.00 -13.35
CA ASP A 95 21.56 -1.93 -14.73
C ASP A 95 21.63 -0.46 -15.24
N LYS A 96 22.14 -0.27 -16.45
CA LYS A 96 22.28 1.08 -17.04
C LYS A 96 20.94 1.75 -17.29
N ASP A 97 19.91 0.98 -17.66
CA ASP A 97 18.59 1.51 -17.97
C ASP A 97 17.89 1.94 -16.69
N GLN A 98 17.91 1.10 -15.63
CA GLN A 98 17.39 1.42 -14.31
C GLN A 98 18.03 2.71 -13.76
N ARG A 99 19.35 2.82 -13.85
CA ARG A 99 20.10 4.02 -13.41
C ARG A 99 19.75 5.28 -14.20
N SER A 100 19.49 5.14 -15.51
CA SER A 100 19.16 6.29 -16.37
C SER A 100 17.85 7.00 -15.96
N PHE A 101 16.97 6.31 -15.22
CA PHE A 101 15.74 6.90 -14.68
C PHE A 101 15.95 7.70 -13.40
N LEU A 102 17.05 7.48 -12.67
CA LEU A 102 17.34 8.15 -11.40
C LEU A 102 17.98 9.52 -11.66
N SER A 103 17.20 10.59 -11.63
CA SER A 103 17.62 11.94 -12.04
C SER A 103 18.42 12.70 -10.99
N PHE A 104 18.64 12.13 -9.80
CA PHE A 104 19.24 12.79 -8.64
C PHE A 104 20.63 12.26 -8.27
N LEU A 105 21.18 11.32 -9.04
CA LEU A 105 22.43 10.61 -8.67
C LEU A 105 23.62 11.55 -8.51
N ASP A 106 23.72 12.58 -9.35
CA ASP A 106 24.83 13.53 -9.34
C ASP A 106 24.85 14.46 -8.10
N ASP A 107 23.75 14.49 -7.34
CA ASP A 107 23.63 15.34 -6.15
C ASP A 107 24.22 14.69 -4.88
N TYR A 108 24.63 13.40 -4.95
CA TYR A 108 25.03 12.61 -3.77
C TYR A 108 26.39 11.90 -3.95
N ASN A 109 27.02 11.52 -2.83
CA ASN A 109 28.19 10.63 -2.85
C ASN A 109 27.74 9.21 -3.20
N LEU A 110 27.89 8.84 -4.45
CA LEU A 110 27.41 7.60 -5.04
C LEU A 110 28.38 6.44 -4.79
N ILE A 111 27.85 5.29 -4.34
CA ILE A 111 28.57 4.01 -4.24
C ILE A 111 27.78 2.98 -5.03
N GLU A 112 28.41 2.41 -6.06
CA GLU A 112 27.81 1.40 -6.92
C GLU A 112 28.41 0.02 -6.63
N ILE A 113 27.56 -0.96 -6.34
CA ILE A 113 27.94 -2.32 -5.98
C ILE A 113 27.13 -3.29 -6.84
N ASN A 114 27.79 -4.04 -7.72
CA ASN A 114 27.10 -4.90 -8.68
C ASN A 114 26.86 -6.32 -8.16
N ASN A 115 27.62 -6.76 -7.15
CA ASN A 115 27.47 -8.10 -6.60
C ASN A 115 28.01 -8.20 -5.17
N VAL A 116 27.67 -9.30 -4.48
CA VAL A 116 28.03 -9.53 -3.08
C VAL A 116 29.55 -9.48 -2.82
N SER A 117 30.37 -9.94 -3.77
CA SER A 117 31.84 -9.98 -3.60
C SER A 117 32.49 -8.60 -3.58
N GLU A 118 31.84 -7.58 -4.08
CA GLU A 118 32.33 -6.20 -4.12
C GLU A 118 32.03 -5.42 -2.83
N VAL A 119 31.03 -5.83 -2.05
CA VAL A 119 30.50 -5.08 -0.90
C VAL A 119 31.60 -4.70 0.08
N ASP A 120 32.46 -5.65 0.45
CA ASP A 120 33.55 -5.40 1.41
C ASP A 120 34.51 -4.31 0.93
N SER A 121 34.87 -4.34 -0.34
CA SER A 121 35.82 -3.38 -0.93
C SER A 121 35.30 -1.93 -0.89
N PHE A 122 33.98 -1.75 -1.03
CA PHE A 122 33.36 -0.43 -1.06
C PHE A 122 32.91 0.06 0.30
N LEU A 123 32.41 -0.84 1.18
CA LEU A 123 31.81 -0.41 2.44
C LEU A 123 32.75 -0.51 3.65
N SER A 124 33.72 -1.43 3.69
CA SER A 124 34.69 -1.52 4.80
C SER A 124 35.49 -0.21 5.04
N PRO A 125 35.83 0.61 4.02
CA PRO A 125 36.51 1.88 4.26
C PRO A 125 35.68 2.94 4.98
N ILE A 126 34.34 2.84 4.93
CA ILE A 126 33.42 3.87 5.45
C ILE A 126 32.62 3.40 6.67
N VAL A 127 32.64 2.09 6.98
CA VAL A 127 31.94 1.48 8.11
C VAL A 127 32.93 0.94 9.12
N SER A 128 32.68 1.17 10.41
CA SER A 128 33.59 0.76 11.50
C SER A 128 33.44 -0.69 11.98
N LYS A 129 32.48 -1.47 11.40
CA LYS A 129 32.29 -2.88 11.77
C LYS A 129 33.40 -3.75 11.20
N ASN A 130 33.90 -4.71 12.00
CA ASN A 130 35.03 -5.58 11.62
C ASN A 130 34.84 -7.05 11.99
N LYS A 131 33.73 -7.41 12.65
CA LYS A 131 33.41 -8.79 12.99
C LYS A 131 32.63 -9.42 11.86
N ILE A 132 32.95 -10.63 11.47
CA ILE A 132 32.29 -11.36 10.38
C ILE A 132 31.45 -12.49 10.97
N LEU A 133 30.20 -12.60 10.48
CA LEU A 133 29.31 -13.74 10.68
C LEU A 133 29.12 -14.45 9.34
N ASN A 134 29.56 -15.70 9.25
CA ASN A 134 29.22 -16.51 8.08
C ASN A 134 27.83 -17.13 8.25
N CYS A 135 27.03 -17.14 7.21
CA CYS A 135 25.72 -17.78 7.19
C CYS A 135 25.46 -18.44 5.83
N ARG A 136 24.54 -19.38 5.83
CA ARG A 136 24.00 -19.94 4.59
C ARG A 136 22.95 -19.00 4.01
N GLU A 137 22.74 -19.09 2.72
CA GLU A 137 21.77 -18.29 1.98
C GLU A 137 20.34 -18.47 2.51
N ASP A 138 19.92 -19.73 2.79
CA ASP A 138 18.61 -20.08 3.32
C ASP A 138 18.36 -19.59 4.77
N GLU A 139 19.38 -19.02 5.43
CA GLU A 139 19.30 -18.48 6.80
C GLU A 139 19.54 -16.97 6.85
N LEU A 140 19.60 -16.32 5.68
CA LEU A 140 20.01 -14.93 5.51
C LEU A 140 19.29 -13.99 6.49
N LEU A 141 17.96 -14.06 6.60
CA LEU A 141 17.18 -13.10 7.38
C LEU A 141 17.45 -13.21 8.89
N ASN A 142 17.51 -14.44 9.43
CA ASN A 142 17.82 -14.68 10.84
C ASN A 142 19.26 -14.29 11.18
N ALA A 143 20.21 -14.63 10.31
CA ALA A 143 21.61 -14.26 10.45
C ALA A 143 21.81 -12.74 10.34
N LEU A 144 21.08 -12.08 9.43
CA LEU A 144 21.11 -10.63 9.24
C LEU A 144 20.62 -9.88 10.49
N TYR A 145 19.47 -10.30 11.03
CA TYR A 145 18.95 -9.72 12.27
C TYR A 145 19.97 -9.82 13.42
N TYR A 146 20.56 -11.01 13.60
CA TYR A 146 21.60 -11.22 14.62
C TYR A 146 22.86 -10.40 14.35
N ALA A 147 23.32 -10.37 13.10
CA ALA A 147 24.53 -9.65 12.70
C ALA A 147 24.41 -8.15 13.01
N VAL A 148 23.32 -7.50 12.58
CA VAL A 148 23.11 -6.07 12.85
C VAL A 148 22.91 -5.81 14.33
N SER A 149 22.21 -6.70 15.06
CA SER A 149 22.02 -6.58 16.52
C SER A 149 23.32 -6.63 17.33
N ASN A 150 24.39 -7.23 16.79
CA ASN A 150 25.65 -7.48 17.48
C ASN A 150 26.89 -6.90 16.76
N ASP A 151 26.69 -5.97 15.82
CA ASP A 151 27.74 -5.30 15.03
C ASP A 151 28.65 -6.25 14.22
N PHE A 152 28.05 -7.30 13.65
CA PHE A 152 28.70 -8.17 12.68
C PHE A 152 28.37 -7.74 11.24
N ILE A 153 29.27 -8.09 10.34
CA ILE A 153 29.12 -8.05 8.89
C ILE A 153 28.77 -9.46 8.42
N LEU A 154 27.79 -9.61 7.53
CA LEU A 154 27.42 -10.90 6.96
C LEU A 154 28.34 -11.28 5.80
N LYS A 155 28.70 -12.55 5.77
CA LYS A 155 29.31 -13.22 4.63
C LYS A 155 28.52 -14.49 4.31
N ILE A 156 28.01 -14.58 3.07
CA ILE A 156 27.28 -15.76 2.62
C ILE A 156 28.29 -16.86 2.28
N ASP A 157 28.10 -18.00 2.93
CA ASP A 157 28.91 -19.20 2.74
C ASP A 157 28.04 -20.43 3.03
N ASN A 158 27.58 -21.08 1.97
CA ASN A 158 26.70 -22.26 2.03
C ASN A 158 27.37 -23.50 2.67
N SER A 159 28.69 -23.46 2.91
CA SER A 159 29.41 -24.49 3.66
C SER A 159 29.39 -24.28 5.20
N SER A 160 28.88 -23.15 5.64
CA SER A 160 28.81 -22.82 7.08
C SER A 160 27.84 -23.75 7.83
N PRO A 161 28.09 -23.99 9.13
CA PRO A 161 27.15 -24.72 9.97
C PRO A 161 25.82 -23.96 10.06
N LYS A 162 24.74 -24.72 10.32
CA LYS A 162 23.40 -24.12 10.46
C LYS A 162 23.40 -23.04 11.56
N PHE A 163 22.85 -21.88 11.23
CA PHE A 163 22.68 -20.78 12.15
C PHE A 163 21.66 -21.15 13.25
N VAL A 164 22.05 -20.91 14.51
CA VAL A 164 21.13 -21.11 15.64
C VAL A 164 20.39 -19.82 15.92
N GLU A 165 19.08 -19.86 15.79
CA GLU A 165 18.23 -18.71 16.10
C GLU A 165 18.47 -18.25 17.54
N VAL A 166 18.62 -16.94 17.73
CA VAL A 166 18.79 -16.33 19.05
C VAL A 166 17.57 -15.47 19.34
N ASN A 167 16.86 -15.79 20.41
CA ASN A 167 15.72 -14.99 20.86
C ASN A 167 16.21 -13.89 21.80
N PHE A 168 15.81 -12.66 21.49
CA PHE A 168 16.00 -11.51 22.37
C PHE A 168 14.71 -11.22 23.13
N ALA A 169 14.81 -10.80 24.36
CA ALA A 169 13.65 -10.31 25.11
C ALA A 169 13.22 -8.95 24.55
N THR A 170 12.10 -8.91 23.86
CA THR A 170 11.52 -7.70 23.24
C THR A 170 10.01 -7.66 23.49
N GLU A 171 9.42 -6.46 23.45
CA GLU A 171 7.98 -6.27 23.60
C GLU A 171 7.23 -6.59 22.30
N GLY A 172 7.87 -6.44 21.14
CA GLY A 172 7.28 -6.67 19.84
C GLY A 172 7.82 -7.89 19.10
N LEU A 173 6.98 -8.47 18.25
CA LEU A 173 7.31 -9.55 17.32
C LEU A 173 7.08 -9.11 15.89
N VAL A 174 8.03 -9.37 14.99
CA VAL A 174 7.86 -9.21 13.54
C VAL A 174 7.95 -10.59 12.89
N VAL A 175 6.84 -11.04 12.31
CA VAL A 175 6.76 -12.29 11.56
C VAL A 175 6.93 -11.99 10.08
N ILE A 176 7.86 -12.69 9.42
CA ILE A 176 8.25 -12.42 8.03
C ILE A 176 8.02 -13.69 7.20
N GLU A 177 7.11 -13.62 6.23
CA GLU A 177 7.05 -14.65 5.19
C GLU A 177 8.28 -14.57 4.29
N ASP A 178 9.05 -15.66 4.21
CA ASP A 178 10.31 -15.71 3.47
C ASP A 178 10.04 -15.84 1.96
N VAL A 179 9.89 -14.70 1.30
CA VAL A 179 9.84 -14.60 -0.15
C VAL A 179 11.19 -14.15 -0.69
N ASP A 180 11.51 -14.56 -1.92
CA ASP A 180 12.78 -14.19 -2.56
C ASP A 180 12.72 -12.76 -3.12
N ARG A 181 12.74 -11.76 -2.21
CA ARG A 181 12.68 -10.33 -2.52
C ARG A 181 13.38 -9.47 -1.47
N VAL A 182 13.86 -8.31 -1.90
CA VAL A 182 14.46 -7.28 -1.04
C VAL A 182 13.49 -6.82 0.07
N SER A 183 12.19 -6.87 -0.18
CA SER A 183 11.14 -6.53 0.79
C SER A 183 11.25 -7.28 2.14
N THR A 184 11.81 -8.50 2.15
CA THR A 184 12.08 -9.24 3.40
C THR A 184 13.24 -8.66 4.20
N VAL A 185 14.25 -8.08 3.54
CA VAL A 185 15.33 -7.33 4.19
C VAL A 185 14.78 -6.02 4.79
N VAL A 186 13.84 -5.37 4.11
CA VAL A 186 13.11 -4.20 4.66
C VAL A 186 12.38 -4.57 5.95
N ALA A 187 11.76 -5.76 6.01
CA ALA A 187 11.10 -6.23 7.23
C ALA A 187 12.08 -6.44 8.40
N VAL A 188 13.29 -6.96 8.14
CA VAL A 188 14.35 -7.08 9.15
C VAL A 188 14.83 -5.70 9.62
N ASN A 189 15.05 -4.76 8.70
CA ASN A 189 15.39 -3.37 9.01
C ASN A 189 14.33 -2.70 9.91
N TYR A 190 13.06 -2.88 9.57
CA TYR A 190 11.95 -2.42 10.39
C TYR A 190 11.99 -3.04 11.80
N ALA A 191 12.09 -4.36 11.90
CA ALA A 191 12.14 -5.06 13.19
C ALA A 191 13.25 -4.54 14.11
N LEU A 192 14.44 -4.32 13.56
CA LEU A 192 15.59 -3.75 14.29
C LEU A 192 15.31 -2.32 14.76
N SER A 193 14.71 -1.51 13.88
CA SER A 193 14.44 -0.10 14.18
C SER A 193 13.39 0.12 15.27
N VAL A 194 12.43 -0.82 15.42
CA VAL A 194 11.42 -0.82 16.50
C VAL A 194 11.78 -1.75 17.67
N ASN A 195 12.99 -2.29 17.69
CA ASN A 195 13.48 -3.25 18.71
C ASN A 195 12.54 -4.44 18.93
N SER A 196 12.05 -5.05 17.84
CA SER A 196 11.19 -6.24 17.87
C SER A 196 11.98 -7.50 17.50
N GLN A 197 11.61 -8.65 18.11
CA GLN A 197 12.13 -9.96 17.72
C GLN A 197 11.60 -10.33 16.33
N ILE A 198 12.36 -11.06 15.53
CA ILE A 198 11.86 -11.62 14.27
C ILE A 198 11.52 -13.10 14.39
N LYS A 199 10.55 -13.54 13.57
CA LYS A 199 10.31 -14.94 13.22
C LYS A 199 10.14 -15.04 11.71
N VAL A 200 10.99 -15.81 11.08
CA VAL A 200 10.90 -16.11 9.65
C VAL A 200 10.05 -17.37 9.47
N ILE A 201 9.07 -17.29 8.58
CA ILE A 201 8.13 -18.39 8.28
C ILE A 201 8.09 -18.67 6.78
N PRO A 202 7.76 -19.90 6.35
CA PRO A 202 7.59 -20.17 4.93
C PRO A 202 6.39 -19.38 4.37
N PRO A 203 6.41 -19.04 3.05
CA PRO A 203 5.29 -18.38 2.41
C PRO A 203 4.02 -19.23 2.48
N LEU A 204 2.85 -18.56 2.58
CA LEU A 204 1.56 -19.24 2.50
C LEU A 204 1.41 -19.97 1.17
N LYS A 205 0.86 -21.19 1.23
CA LYS A 205 0.59 -22.00 0.03
C LYS A 205 -0.69 -21.60 -0.68
N VAL A 206 -1.61 -20.96 0.04
CA VAL A 206 -2.90 -20.46 -0.48
C VAL A 206 -2.76 -18.99 -0.91
N ASN A 207 -3.47 -18.61 -1.96
CA ASN A 207 -3.54 -17.23 -2.42
C ASN A 207 -4.78 -16.53 -1.82
N HIS A 208 -4.92 -15.21 -2.05
CA HIS A 208 -6.02 -14.42 -1.51
C HIS A 208 -7.41 -14.89 -2.01
N ILE A 209 -7.51 -15.47 -3.21
CA ILE A 209 -8.78 -16.02 -3.74
C ILE A 209 -9.15 -17.30 -2.97
N ASP A 210 -8.18 -18.19 -2.74
CA ASP A 210 -8.38 -19.41 -1.96
C ASP A 210 -8.81 -19.05 -0.52
N ILE A 211 -8.14 -18.11 0.11
CA ILE A 211 -8.47 -17.62 1.46
C ILE A 211 -9.91 -17.10 1.50
N ARG A 212 -10.30 -16.29 0.52
CA ARG A 212 -11.65 -15.75 0.43
C ARG A 212 -12.70 -16.84 0.24
N ASN A 213 -12.41 -17.85 -0.58
CA ASN A 213 -13.29 -19.00 -0.75
C ASN A 213 -13.47 -19.80 0.55
N PHE A 214 -12.39 -20.07 1.28
CA PHE A 214 -12.48 -20.71 2.59
C PHE A 214 -13.33 -19.91 3.58
N ILE A 215 -13.16 -18.60 3.64
CA ILE A 215 -13.97 -17.73 4.49
C ILE A 215 -15.45 -17.80 4.08
N LYS A 216 -15.74 -17.78 2.78
CA LYS A 216 -17.12 -17.86 2.25
C LYS A 216 -17.76 -19.19 2.57
N GLU A 217 -17.10 -20.32 2.30
CA GLU A 217 -17.57 -21.67 2.62
C GLU A 217 -17.83 -21.83 4.13
N TRP A 218 -16.92 -21.32 4.97
CA TRP A 218 -17.14 -21.30 6.41
C TRP A 218 -18.37 -20.48 6.81
N LYS A 219 -18.56 -19.29 6.25
CA LYS A 219 -19.74 -18.43 6.52
C LYS A 219 -21.04 -19.12 6.06
N ASP A 220 -21.00 -19.91 5.00
CA ASP A 220 -22.11 -20.71 4.50
C ASP A 220 -22.38 -21.98 5.36
N GLY A 221 -21.52 -22.27 6.34
CA GLY A 221 -21.72 -23.32 7.35
C GLY A 221 -20.75 -24.49 7.28
N ASP A 222 -19.72 -24.45 6.44
CA ASP A 222 -18.67 -25.49 6.41
C ASP A 222 -17.54 -25.16 7.41
N ASP A 223 -17.63 -25.76 8.61
CA ASP A 223 -16.61 -25.60 9.64
C ASP A 223 -15.24 -26.21 9.23
N ASN A 224 -15.19 -27.13 8.25
CA ASN A 224 -13.91 -27.68 7.76
C ASN A 224 -13.12 -26.61 7.02
N ALA A 225 -13.79 -25.77 6.23
CA ALA A 225 -13.12 -24.67 5.51
C ALA A 225 -12.38 -23.72 6.47
N TYR A 226 -12.98 -23.41 7.63
CA TYR A 226 -12.30 -22.62 8.67
C TYR A 226 -11.09 -23.35 9.27
N ASN A 227 -11.25 -24.66 9.55
CA ASN A 227 -10.17 -25.46 10.13
C ASN A 227 -8.98 -25.58 9.16
N ASP A 228 -9.25 -25.79 7.86
CA ASP A 228 -8.22 -25.90 6.83
C ASP A 228 -7.48 -24.58 6.66
N LEU A 229 -8.19 -23.45 6.58
CA LEU A 229 -7.57 -22.12 6.53
C LEU A 229 -6.77 -21.82 7.79
N SER A 230 -7.32 -22.14 8.97
CA SER A 230 -6.63 -21.93 10.24
C SER A 230 -5.36 -22.76 10.33
N ALA A 231 -5.38 -24.02 9.89
CA ALA A 231 -4.21 -24.88 9.85
C ALA A 231 -3.12 -24.33 8.94
N GLU A 232 -3.49 -23.77 7.78
CA GLU A 232 -2.55 -23.14 6.85
C GLU A 232 -1.92 -21.88 7.47
N LEU A 233 -2.71 -21.01 8.10
CA LEU A 233 -2.23 -19.81 8.79
C LEU A 233 -1.36 -20.14 10.02
N TYR A 234 -1.68 -21.20 10.76
CA TYR A 234 -0.84 -21.65 11.89
C TYR A 234 0.46 -22.33 11.46
N ASN A 235 0.52 -22.79 10.22
CA ASN A 235 1.71 -23.47 9.70
C ASN A 235 2.92 -22.56 9.67
N GLY A 236 3.84 -22.61 10.47
CA GLY A 236 5.02 -21.73 10.60
C GLY A 236 5.02 -20.86 11.83
N ILE A 237 3.87 -20.68 12.50
CA ILE A 237 3.76 -19.92 13.76
C ILE A 237 3.34 -20.79 14.96
N GLN A 238 3.12 -22.08 14.77
CA GLN A 238 2.66 -23.01 15.80
C GLN A 238 3.57 -23.11 17.02
N ASP A 239 4.86 -22.84 16.86
CA ASP A 239 5.86 -22.89 17.92
C ASP A 239 6.05 -21.56 18.65
N LEU A 240 5.29 -20.52 18.27
CA LEU A 240 5.37 -19.20 18.88
C LEU A 240 4.47 -19.09 20.12
N ASP A 241 5.05 -18.64 21.21
CA ASP A 241 4.28 -18.21 22.38
C ASP A 241 4.03 -16.69 22.30
N PHE A 242 2.86 -16.33 21.81
CA PHE A 242 2.44 -14.92 21.66
C PHE A 242 2.29 -14.19 22.99
N ASN A 243 2.16 -14.90 24.13
CA ASN A 243 2.08 -14.26 25.45
C ASN A 243 3.39 -13.60 25.88
N LEU A 244 4.48 -13.86 25.18
CA LEU A 244 5.77 -13.22 25.42
C LEU A 244 5.86 -11.81 24.83
N TYR A 245 4.88 -11.38 23.99
CA TYR A 245 4.90 -10.13 23.26
C TYR A 245 3.65 -9.30 23.53
N GLU A 246 3.79 -7.98 23.44
CA GLU A 246 2.67 -7.06 23.57
C GLU A 246 1.94 -6.82 22.24
N TYR A 247 2.63 -7.00 21.09
CA TYR A 247 2.09 -6.86 19.75
C TYR A 247 2.89 -7.66 18.73
N ALA A 248 2.28 -7.93 17.58
CA ALA A 248 2.96 -8.54 16.43
C ALA A 248 2.67 -7.79 15.14
N THR A 249 3.69 -7.71 14.26
CA THR A 249 3.56 -7.18 12.89
C THR A 249 3.89 -8.28 11.89
N PHE A 250 2.96 -8.61 11.00
CA PHE A 250 3.12 -9.64 9.99
C PHE A 250 3.46 -9.03 8.64
N PHE A 251 4.67 -9.28 8.14
CA PHE A 251 5.03 -9.03 6.76
C PHE A 251 4.64 -10.24 5.93
N THR A 252 3.56 -10.12 5.16
CA THR A 252 2.86 -11.24 4.51
C THR A 252 2.54 -10.94 3.05
N VAL A 253 2.35 -11.97 2.25
CA VAL A 253 1.87 -11.83 0.86
C VAL A 253 0.33 -11.80 0.74
N GLY A 254 -0.38 -11.52 1.81
CA GLY A 254 -1.84 -11.38 1.84
C GLY A 254 -2.54 -12.27 2.87
N GLY A 255 -1.80 -12.92 3.77
CA GLY A 255 -2.38 -13.76 4.83
C GLY A 255 -3.08 -12.92 5.90
N PRO A 256 -4.39 -13.15 6.18
CA PRO A 256 -5.13 -12.45 7.22
C PRO A 256 -4.93 -13.12 8.59
N TYR A 257 -3.74 -13.04 9.16
CA TYR A 257 -3.44 -13.65 10.47
C TYR A 257 -4.32 -13.14 11.62
N SER A 258 -4.95 -11.96 11.42
CA SER A 258 -5.99 -11.45 12.33
C SER A 258 -7.15 -12.43 12.52
N LEU A 259 -7.47 -13.26 11.53
CA LEU A 259 -8.53 -14.27 11.60
C LEU A 259 -8.34 -15.22 12.80
N ILE A 260 -7.09 -15.56 13.11
CA ILE A 260 -6.75 -16.55 14.16
C ILE A 260 -6.11 -15.92 15.41
N LEU A 261 -5.59 -14.69 15.33
CA LEU A 261 -4.78 -14.09 16.40
C LEU A 261 -5.40 -12.86 17.07
N ASN A 262 -6.45 -12.24 16.53
CA ASN A 262 -7.02 -11.01 17.09
C ASN A 262 -7.44 -11.11 18.57
N ASN A 263 -7.83 -12.31 19.06
CA ASN A 263 -8.16 -12.56 20.46
C ASN A 263 -6.95 -12.96 21.32
N ILE A 264 -5.77 -13.11 20.71
CA ILE A 264 -4.56 -13.60 21.38
C ILE A 264 -3.58 -12.44 21.59
N ILE A 265 -3.33 -11.64 20.56
CA ILE A 265 -2.36 -10.55 20.58
C ILE A 265 -2.80 -9.43 19.62
N PRO A 266 -2.52 -8.15 19.94
CA PRO A 266 -2.60 -7.05 18.99
C PRO A 266 -1.75 -7.27 17.76
N ILE A 267 -2.37 -7.23 16.57
CA ILE A 267 -1.63 -7.56 15.34
C ILE A 267 -1.86 -6.54 14.23
N THR A 268 -0.80 -6.29 13.48
CA THR A 268 -0.81 -5.48 12.25
C THR A 268 -0.23 -6.28 11.09
N HIS A 269 -0.54 -5.85 9.87
CA HIS A 269 -0.05 -6.49 8.65
C HIS A 269 0.62 -5.47 7.74
N VAL A 270 1.67 -5.90 7.05
CA VAL A 270 2.35 -5.18 5.97
C VAL A 270 2.41 -6.09 4.76
N HIS A 271 1.94 -5.61 3.62
CA HIS A 271 1.87 -6.43 2.42
C HIS A 271 3.19 -6.41 1.65
N LEU A 272 3.87 -7.56 1.54
CA LEU A 272 5.19 -7.70 0.92
C LEU A 272 5.24 -7.37 -0.60
N ARG A 273 4.08 -7.33 -1.29
CA ARG A 273 4.01 -7.04 -2.73
C ARG A 273 3.69 -5.58 -3.07
N PHE A 274 3.24 -4.78 -2.09
CA PHE A 274 2.82 -3.39 -2.29
C PHE A 274 3.81 -2.40 -1.70
N SER A 275 5.04 -2.41 -2.22
CA SER A 275 6.13 -1.49 -1.86
C SER A 275 6.27 -1.31 -0.33
N PRO A 276 6.58 -2.38 0.43
CA PRO A 276 6.72 -2.29 1.88
C PRO A 276 7.84 -1.34 2.32
N ASP A 277 8.82 -1.10 1.47
CA ASP A 277 9.88 -0.11 1.60
C ASP A 277 9.30 1.31 1.74
N PHE A 278 8.51 1.77 0.77
CA PHE A 278 7.82 3.05 0.85
C PHE A 278 6.77 3.08 1.96
N PHE A 279 6.09 1.95 2.20
CA PHE A 279 5.08 1.87 3.25
C PHE A 279 5.69 2.13 4.63
N VAL A 280 6.76 1.43 4.98
CA VAL A 280 7.47 1.62 6.25
C VAL A 280 8.08 3.02 6.34
N PHE A 281 8.79 3.47 5.29
CA PHE A 281 9.39 4.79 5.24
C PHE A 281 8.35 5.91 5.45
N ASN A 282 7.25 5.89 4.72
CA ASN A 282 6.22 6.92 4.83
C ASN A 282 5.55 6.92 6.21
N ASN A 283 5.28 5.75 6.80
CA ASN A 283 4.75 5.67 8.15
C ASN A 283 5.69 6.35 9.15
N ILE A 284 7.00 6.06 9.10
CA ILE A 284 7.99 6.72 9.98
C ILE A 284 8.01 8.23 9.74
N PHE A 285 8.01 8.66 8.48
CA PHE A 285 8.04 10.09 8.15
C PHE A 285 6.81 10.82 8.68
N PHE A 286 5.60 10.34 8.38
CA PHE A 286 4.35 11.03 8.76
C PHE A 286 4.06 10.97 10.27
N GLU A 287 4.63 10.01 11.01
CA GLU A 287 4.58 10.06 12.48
C GLU A 287 5.42 11.18 13.08
N ASN A 288 6.41 11.68 12.36
CA ASN A 288 7.26 12.79 12.79
C ASN A 288 6.91 14.13 12.11
N ALA A 289 6.12 14.10 11.03
CA ALA A 289 5.71 15.28 10.27
C ALA A 289 4.40 15.90 10.81
N GLN A 290 4.08 17.10 10.33
CA GLN A 290 2.80 17.75 10.59
C GLN A 290 1.74 17.17 9.65
N ASN A 291 0.57 16.80 10.19
CA ASN A 291 -0.59 16.36 9.44
C ASN A 291 -1.34 17.57 8.82
N VAL A 292 -2.10 17.32 7.76
CA VAL A 292 -3.03 18.31 7.18
C VAL A 292 -4.22 18.55 8.11
N ASN A 293 -4.59 17.54 8.88
CA ASN A 293 -5.76 17.49 9.76
C ASN A 293 -7.07 17.69 8.99
N SER A 294 -7.19 16.98 7.88
CA SER A 294 -8.39 16.90 7.08
C SER A 294 -8.87 15.46 6.96
N ALA A 295 -10.18 15.29 6.79
CA ALA A 295 -10.80 13.99 6.64
C ALA A 295 -11.86 14.00 5.54
N LEU A 296 -11.96 12.88 4.81
CA LEU A 296 -13.10 12.58 3.94
C LEU A 296 -14.03 11.60 4.68
N VAL A 297 -15.33 11.89 4.71
CA VAL A 297 -16.35 10.97 5.20
C VAL A 297 -17.33 10.69 4.06
N PHE A 298 -17.41 9.43 3.65
CA PHE A 298 -18.22 9.00 2.52
C PHE A 298 -19.39 8.13 2.97
N SER A 299 -20.62 8.58 2.68
CA SER A 299 -21.84 7.83 3.00
C SER A 299 -22.97 8.16 2.01
N PRO A 300 -23.42 7.22 1.16
CA PRO A 300 -24.58 7.43 0.29
C PRO A 300 -25.92 7.39 1.05
N LYS A 301 -25.92 7.28 2.37
CA LYS A 301 -27.11 7.18 3.24
C LYS A 301 -27.99 5.95 2.98
N GLU A 302 -27.36 4.84 2.65
CA GLU A 302 -28.05 3.55 2.54
C GLU A 302 -28.51 3.01 3.91
N PHE A 303 -27.87 3.51 4.98
CA PHE A 303 -28.16 3.18 6.38
C PHE A 303 -28.64 4.42 7.15
N SER A 304 -28.91 4.25 8.47
CA SER A 304 -29.17 5.40 9.33
C SER A 304 -27.92 6.29 9.41
N ASP A 305 -28.12 7.62 9.46
CA ASP A 305 -27.03 8.62 9.50
C ASP A 305 -26.23 8.61 10.82
N GLU A 306 -26.52 7.71 11.76
CA GLU A 306 -25.96 7.74 13.11
C GLU A 306 -24.46 7.49 13.12
N GLU A 307 -23.94 6.50 12.36
CA GLU A 307 -22.51 6.25 12.25
C GLU A 307 -21.80 7.43 11.62
N THR A 308 -22.29 7.87 10.46
CA THR A 308 -21.72 8.99 9.69
C THR A 308 -21.63 10.25 10.53
N ASN A 309 -22.73 10.65 11.19
CA ASN A 309 -22.75 11.83 12.06
C ASN A 309 -21.83 11.69 13.26
N TYR A 310 -21.74 10.49 13.84
CA TYR A 310 -20.84 10.25 14.97
C TYR A 310 -19.38 10.44 14.57
N VAL A 311 -18.97 9.85 13.44
CA VAL A 311 -17.61 9.96 12.92
C VAL A 311 -17.25 11.41 12.59
N ILE A 312 -18.14 12.13 11.90
CA ILE A 312 -17.95 13.56 11.61
C ILE A 312 -17.74 14.35 12.91
N ASN A 313 -18.63 14.22 13.89
CA ASN A 313 -18.52 14.92 15.16
C ASN A 313 -17.19 14.62 15.89
N LYS A 314 -16.75 13.35 15.89
CA LYS A 314 -15.48 12.96 16.53
C LYS A 314 -14.26 13.55 15.84
N LEU A 315 -14.26 13.57 14.52
CA LEU A 315 -13.19 14.21 13.74
C LEU A 315 -13.16 15.73 13.99
N GLU A 316 -14.32 16.38 14.05
CA GLU A 316 -14.43 17.81 14.38
C GLU A 316 -14.02 18.12 15.83
N GLU A 317 -14.33 17.24 16.82
CA GLU A 317 -13.79 17.32 18.19
C GLU A 317 -12.25 17.29 18.21
N GLY A 318 -11.63 16.54 17.29
CA GLY A 318 -10.17 16.54 17.05
C GLY A 318 -9.67 17.73 16.23
N ASN A 319 -10.53 18.72 15.96
CA ASN A 319 -10.24 19.88 15.10
C ASN A 319 -9.85 19.53 13.66
N PHE A 320 -10.31 18.38 13.11
CA PHE A 320 -10.15 18.06 11.70
C PHE A 320 -11.15 18.88 10.87
N TYR A 321 -10.70 19.36 9.72
CA TYR A 321 -11.64 19.83 8.70
C TYR A 321 -12.23 18.60 7.99
N VAL A 322 -13.54 18.43 8.09
CA VAL A 322 -14.23 17.28 7.47
C VAL A 322 -14.86 17.72 6.16
N LYS A 323 -14.45 17.07 5.09
CA LYS A 323 -15.13 17.13 3.78
C LYS A 323 -16.13 15.98 3.72
N ASP A 324 -17.39 16.29 3.84
CA ASP A 324 -18.48 15.33 3.84
C ASP A 324 -18.96 15.03 2.41
N LEU A 325 -18.81 13.81 1.99
CA LEU A 325 -19.37 13.24 0.77
C LEU A 325 -20.58 12.37 1.17
N VAL A 326 -21.69 13.04 1.55
CA VAL A 326 -22.83 12.39 2.20
C VAL A 326 -24.11 12.58 1.39
N GLY A 327 -24.95 11.54 1.32
CA GLY A 327 -26.21 11.53 0.57
C GLY A 327 -25.99 11.66 -0.93
N ASP A 328 -26.62 12.62 -1.57
CA ASP A 328 -26.51 12.89 -3.00
C ASP A 328 -25.14 13.44 -3.45
N ASN A 329 -24.28 13.83 -2.49
CA ASN A 329 -22.88 14.17 -2.74
C ASN A 329 -21.95 12.92 -2.75
N ALA A 330 -22.41 11.77 -2.25
CA ALA A 330 -21.65 10.53 -2.24
C ALA A 330 -21.67 9.83 -3.63
N THR A 331 -21.37 10.58 -4.68
CA THR A 331 -21.33 10.08 -6.06
C THR A 331 -20.00 9.44 -6.40
N LEU A 332 -19.98 8.59 -7.43
CA LEU A 332 -18.73 8.02 -7.95
C LEU A 332 -17.75 9.10 -8.38
N TYR A 333 -18.24 10.15 -9.06
CA TYR A 333 -17.40 11.26 -9.49
C TYR A 333 -16.72 11.94 -8.28
N ASN A 334 -17.50 12.28 -7.26
CA ASN A 334 -16.96 13.00 -6.10
C ASN A 334 -15.94 12.18 -5.34
N ILE A 335 -16.22 10.89 -5.04
CA ILE A 335 -15.25 10.08 -4.30
C ILE A 335 -13.97 9.84 -5.10
N ASP A 336 -14.10 9.49 -6.39
CA ASP A 336 -12.94 9.22 -7.24
C ASP A 336 -12.05 10.48 -7.39
N HIS A 337 -12.65 11.64 -7.52
CA HIS A 337 -11.95 12.91 -7.66
C HIS A 337 -11.28 13.36 -6.35
N HIS A 338 -12.02 13.35 -5.23
CA HIS A 338 -11.48 13.77 -3.94
C HIS A 338 -10.40 12.81 -3.42
N VAL A 339 -10.54 11.50 -3.59
CA VAL A 339 -9.50 10.54 -3.21
C VAL A 339 -8.18 10.84 -3.94
N LYS A 340 -8.23 11.26 -5.19
CA LYS A 340 -7.03 11.57 -5.99
C LYS A 340 -6.41 12.92 -5.66
N GLN A 341 -7.23 13.97 -5.54
CA GLN A 341 -6.79 15.36 -5.63
C GLN A 341 -6.92 16.16 -4.33
N TYR A 342 -7.77 15.72 -3.40
CA TYR A 342 -8.00 16.45 -2.16
C TYR A 342 -6.99 16.02 -1.08
N PRO A 343 -6.36 16.94 -0.32
CA PRO A 343 -5.45 16.58 0.76
C PRO A 343 -6.22 16.13 2.01
N PHE A 344 -5.99 14.88 2.48
CA PHE A 344 -6.63 14.34 3.68
C PHE A 344 -5.75 13.31 4.38
N ASP A 345 -5.89 13.20 5.71
CA ASP A 345 -5.20 12.21 6.55
C ASP A 345 -6.07 10.99 6.86
N VAL A 346 -7.40 11.12 6.74
CA VAL A 346 -8.35 10.06 7.05
C VAL A 346 -9.45 9.99 6.00
N LEU A 347 -9.80 8.77 5.59
CA LEU A 347 -11.00 8.49 4.82
C LEU A 347 -11.83 7.43 5.53
N HIS A 348 -13.09 7.73 5.81
CA HIS A 348 -14.05 6.80 6.37
C HIS A 348 -15.14 6.47 5.36
N PHE A 349 -15.33 5.17 5.09
CA PHE A 349 -16.43 4.67 4.28
C PHE A 349 -17.53 4.08 5.16
N CYS A 350 -18.75 4.60 5.03
CA CYS A 350 -19.98 4.05 5.60
C CYS A 350 -20.96 3.74 4.46
N SER A 351 -20.86 2.55 3.88
CA SER A 351 -21.63 2.15 2.71
C SER A 351 -21.75 0.63 2.59
N HIS A 352 -22.51 0.16 1.61
CA HIS A 352 -22.44 -1.24 1.18
C HIS A 352 -21.14 -1.50 0.42
N GLY A 353 -20.53 -2.63 0.74
CA GLY A 353 -19.47 -3.25 -0.04
C GLY A 353 -19.89 -4.64 -0.50
N GLY A 354 -19.13 -5.23 -1.38
CA GLY A 354 -19.32 -6.61 -1.80
C GLY A 354 -19.33 -6.80 -3.31
N GLU A 355 -19.96 -7.88 -3.72
CA GLU A 355 -20.03 -8.30 -5.12
C GLU A 355 -21.17 -7.57 -5.85
N ILE A 356 -20.93 -7.15 -7.07
CA ILE A 356 -21.91 -6.46 -7.93
C ILE A 356 -22.15 -7.22 -9.23
N ASP A 357 -23.14 -6.79 -10.00
CA ASP A 357 -23.43 -7.32 -11.32
C ASP A 357 -22.43 -6.82 -12.39
N GLY A 358 -22.38 -7.52 -13.49
CA GLY A 358 -21.51 -7.22 -14.61
C GLY A 358 -21.70 -8.18 -15.79
N HIS A 359 -20.66 -8.38 -16.56
CA HIS A 359 -20.71 -9.22 -17.75
C HIS A 359 -19.57 -10.24 -17.75
N SER A 360 -19.89 -11.49 -18.05
CA SER A 360 -18.88 -12.50 -18.34
C SER A 360 -18.54 -12.48 -19.83
N ILE A 361 -17.26 -12.55 -20.12
CA ILE A 361 -16.70 -12.42 -21.45
C ILE A 361 -15.75 -13.58 -21.70
N VAL A 362 -15.91 -14.22 -22.87
CA VAL A 362 -14.98 -15.21 -23.39
C VAL A 362 -14.49 -14.73 -24.74
N GLU A 363 -13.19 -14.53 -24.86
CA GLU A 363 -12.57 -14.03 -26.08
C GLU A 363 -11.45 -14.94 -26.55
N GLU A 364 -11.34 -15.09 -27.89
CA GLU A 364 -10.19 -15.70 -28.54
C GLU A 364 -9.31 -14.61 -29.12
N PHE A 365 -8.01 -14.70 -28.94
CA PHE A 365 -7.03 -13.84 -29.62
C PHE A 365 -5.91 -14.71 -30.21
N THR A 366 -5.14 -14.11 -31.11
CA THR A 366 -3.99 -14.77 -31.73
C THR A 366 -2.75 -13.95 -31.37
N ASP A 367 -1.77 -14.59 -30.75
CA ASP A 367 -0.51 -13.95 -30.42
C ASP A 367 0.34 -13.62 -31.66
N ARG A 368 1.41 -12.86 -31.50
CA ARG A 368 2.33 -12.45 -32.59
C ARG A 368 3.00 -13.62 -33.31
N ASN A 369 3.01 -14.80 -32.72
CA ASN A 369 3.55 -16.05 -33.32
C ASN A 369 2.47 -16.88 -34.00
N GLY A 370 1.23 -16.42 -34.07
CA GLY A 370 0.12 -17.08 -34.70
C GLY A 370 -0.54 -18.19 -33.87
N VAL A 371 -0.25 -18.26 -32.57
CA VAL A 371 -0.89 -19.19 -31.64
C VAL A 371 -2.20 -18.58 -31.12
N LYS A 372 -3.28 -19.40 -31.18
CA LYS A 372 -4.58 -19.00 -30.63
C LYS A 372 -4.66 -19.27 -29.14
N HIS A 373 -5.19 -18.30 -28.42
CA HIS A 373 -5.44 -18.33 -26.98
C HIS A 373 -6.89 -18.00 -26.67
N VAL A 374 -7.39 -18.50 -25.54
CA VAL A 374 -8.73 -18.20 -25.01
C VAL A 374 -8.58 -17.56 -23.65
N ILE A 375 -9.20 -16.39 -23.47
CA ILE A 375 -9.28 -15.68 -22.20
C ILE A 375 -10.73 -15.59 -21.72
N GLU A 376 -10.97 -15.95 -20.46
CA GLU A 376 -12.24 -15.76 -19.78
C GLU A 376 -12.06 -14.71 -18.68
N TYR A 377 -12.92 -13.69 -18.66
CA TYR A 377 -12.93 -12.67 -17.63
C TYR A 377 -14.33 -12.10 -17.40
N ASP A 378 -14.54 -11.48 -16.27
CA ASP A 378 -15.73 -10.73 -15.98
C ASP A 378 -15.43 -9.22 -16.04
N GLU A 379 -16.30 -8.45 -16.67
CA GLU A 379 -16.20 -7.00 -16.79
C GLU A 379 -17.24 -6.33 -15.89
N VAL A 380 -16.79 -5.41 -15.04
CA VAL A 380 -17.64 -4.54 -14.24
C VAL A 380 -17.52 -3.12 -14.77
N LEU A 381 -18.66 -2.48 -15.04
CA LEU A 381 -18.72 -1.12 -15.55
C LEU A 381 -19.33 -0.19 -14.49
N ALA A 382 -18.76 1.00 -14.34
CA ALA A 382 -19.28 2.06 -13.51
C ALA A 382 -19.23 3.40 -14.24
N PHE A 383 -20.23 4.26 -14.00
CA PHE A 383 -20.44 5.51 -14.70
C PHE A 383 -20.28 6.69 -13.74
N ALA A 384 -19.23 7.48 -13.94
CA ALA A 384 -18.99 8.72 -13.18
C ALA A 384 -19.68 9.88 -13.88
N ILE A 385 -20.75 10.39 -13.29
CA ILE A 385 -21.57 11.49 -13.82
C ILE A 385 -21.26 12.75 -13.02
N GLN A 386 -20.68 13.75 -13.66
CA GLN A 386 -20.51 15.07 -13.04
C GLN A 386 -21.74 15.93 -13.32
N LYS A 387 -22.30 16.55 -12.28
CA LYS A 387 -23.47 17.43 -12.40
C LYS A 387 -23.17 18.63 -13.30
N GLY A 388 -23.95 18.77 -14.37
CA GLY A 388 -23.80 19.86 -15.34
C GLY A 388 -22.97 19.52 -16.57
N GLU A 389 -22.24 18.41 -16.58
CA GLU A 389 -21.46 17.96 -17.73
C GLU A 389 -22.32 17.17 -18.75
N LYS A 390 -21.90 17.21 -20.02
CA LYS A 390 -22.53 16.47 -21.11
C LYS A 390 -21.93 15.11 -21.37
N THR A 391 -20.80 14.82 -20.73
CA THR A 391 -20.02 13.59 -20.88
C THR A 391 -20.05 12.77 -19.60
N VAL A 392 -19.96 11.47 -19.75
CA VAL A 392 -19.93 10.50 -18.64
C VAL A 392 -18.57 9.84 -18.65
N GLY A 393 -17.89 9.85 -17.52
CA GLY A 393 -16.71 9.03 -17.31
C GLY A 393 -17.11 7.56 -17.19
N VAL A 394 -16.47 6.68 -17.96
CA VAL A 394 -16.72 5.24 -17.87
C VAL A 394 -15.52 4.59 -17.21
N HIS A 395 -15.76 3.91 -16.09
CA HIS A 395 -14.77 3.11 -15.39
C HIS A 395 -15.06 1.64 -15.67
N SER A 396 -14.07 0.88 -16.08
CA SER A 396 -14.22 -0.56 -16.27
C SER A 396 -13.10 -1.31 -15.53
N LYS A 397 -13.46 -2.43 -14.92
CA LYS A 397 -12.51 -3.34 -14.28
C LYS A 397 -12.73 -4.74 -14.83
N ASN A 398 -11.64 -5.38 -15.30
CA ASN A 398 -11.67 -6.78 -15.72
C ASN A 398 -11.18 -7.66 -14.56
N ILE A 399 -11.95 -8.70 -14.26
CA ILE A 399 -11.63 -9.71 -13.26
C ILE A 399 -11.31 -11.00 -14.01
N TRP A 400 -10.02 -11.33 -14.08
CA TRP A 400 -9.53 -12.48 -14.85
C TRP A 400 -9.99 -13.79 -14.23
N ARG A 401 -10.47 -14.73 -15.04
CA ARG A 401 -10.98 -16.03 -14.60
C ARG A 401 -10.12 -17.18 -15.08
N LYS A 402 -9.93 -17.27 -16.39
CA LYS A 402 -9.11 -18.35 -16.98
C LYS A 402 -8.33 -17.85 -18.18
N PHE A 403 -7.22 -18.54 -18.43
CA PHE A 403 -6.40 -18.39 -19.62
C PHE A 403 -6.09 -19.79 -20.16
N ASP A 404 -6.45 -20.08 -21.41
CA ASP A 404 -6.33 -21.41 -22.03
C ASP A 404 -6.86 -22.55 -21.15
N GLY A 405 -7.99 -22.31 -20.46
CA GLY A 405 -8.62 -23.26 -19.55
C GLY A 405 -8.00 -23.34 -18.14
N LEU A 406 -6.84 -22.72 -17.89
CA LEU A 406 -6.21 -22.65 -16.58
C LEU A 406 -6.83 -21.53 -15.74
N ILE A 407 -7.13 -21.79 -14.49
CA ILE A 407 -7.63 -20.77 -13.57
C ILE A 407 -6.55 -19.71 -13.36
N TRP A 408 -6.90 -18.43 -13.57
CA TRP A 408 -5.99 -17.31 -13.45
C TRP A 408 -5.37 -17.23 -12.04
N GLY A 409 -4.05 -17.19 -11.96
CA GLY A 409 -3.32 -17.12 -10.70
C GLY A 409 -3.21 -18.44 -9.92
N SER A 410 -3.79 -19.54 -10.42
CA SER A 410 -3.61 -20.88 -9.84
C SER A 410 -2.14 -21.34 -9.91
N ARG A 411 -1.82 -22.39 -9.15
CA ARG A 411 -0.49 -22.98 -9.18
C ARG A 411 -0.11 -23.46 -10.58
N GLU A 412 -1.03 -24.14 -11.28
CA GLU A 412 -0.82 -24.64 -12.66
C GLU A 412 -0.60 -23.48 -13.65
N PHE A 413 -1.35 -22.37 -13.48
CA PHE A 413 -1.14 -21.16 -14.28
C PHE A 413 0.25 -20.57 -14.06
N LYS A 414 0.72 -20.48 -12.81
CA LYS A 414 2.05 -19.95 -12.48
C LYS A 414 3.19 -20.85 -12.96
N GLU A 415 3.02 -22.17 -12.82
CA GLU A 415 4.00 -23.17 -13.28
C GLU A 415 4.12 -23.21 -14.82
N LYS A 416 3.10 -22.76 -15.54
CA LYS A 416 3.11 -22.72 -17.02
C LYS A 416 4.07 -21.65 -17.58
N MET A 417 4.51 -20.68 -16.76
CA MET A 417 5.44 -19.61 -17.14
C MET A 417 5.05 -18.98 -18.49
N ILE A 418 3.88 -18.33 -18.53
CA ILE A 418 3.36 -17.68 -19.74
C ILE A 418 4.28 -16.51 -20.13
N PRO A 419 4.82 -16.47 -21.34
CA PRO A 419 5.65 -15.36 -21.80
C PRO A 419 4.93 -14.02 -21.74
N ASN A 420 5.62 -12.97 -21.30
CA ASN A 420 5.04 -11.63 -21.12
C ASN A 420 4.42 -11.08 -22.41
N TYR A 421 5.01 -11.38 -23.58
CA TYR A 421 4.48 -10.90 -24.86
C TYR A 421 3.06 -11.40 -25.15
N ILE A 422 2.69 -12.61 -24.70
CA ILE A 422 1.33 -13.16 -24.88
C ILE A 422 0.32 -12.28 -24.11
N ILE A 423 0.67 -11.86 -22.89
CA ILE A 423 -0.18 -10.99 -22.08
C ILE A 423 -0.31 -9.59 -22.72
N SER A 424 0.78 -9.06 -23.26
CA SER A 424 0.76 -7.79 -23.98
C SER A 424 -0.10 -7.86 -25.24
N ASP A 425 0.04 -8.92 -26.05
CA ASP A 425 -0.78 -9.12 -27.24
C ASP A 425 -2.27 -9.26 -26.89
N MET A 426 -2.57 -9.97 -25.80
CA MET A 426 -3.91 -10.09 -25.26
C MET A 426 -4.52 -8.72 -24.94
N ILE A 427 -3.81 -7.89 -24.16
CA ILE A 427 -4.29 -6.56 -23.76
C ILE A 427 -4.51 -5.68 -24.99
N ASN A 428 -3.56 -5.65 -25.91
CA ASN A 428 -3.65 -4.86 -27.14
C ASN A 428 -4.84 -5.29 -28.03
N GLU A 429 -5.09 -6.59 -28.13
CA GLU A 429 -6.22 -7.09 -28.91
C GLU A 429 -7.55 -6.76 -28.24
N MET A 430 -7.63 -6.87 -26.92
CA MET A 430 -8.82 -6.52 -26.14
C MET A 430 -9.17 -5.02 -26.24
N ASP A 431 -8.17 -4.15 -26.25
CA ASP A 431 -8.36 -2.69 -26.37
C ASP A 431 -8.84 -2.30 -27.77
N ARG A 432 -8.51 -3.08 -28.79
CA ARG A 432 -8.95 -2.85 -30.18
C ARG A 432 -10.35 -3.34 -30.47
N ARG A 433 -10.88 -4.28 -29.68
CA ARG A 433 -12.20 -4.87 -29.95
C ARG A 433 -13.34 -4.00 -29.48
N ILE A 434 -14.21 -3.63 -30.43
CA ILE A 434 -15.44 -2.87 -30.18
C ILE A 434 -16.59 -3.82 -29.81
N ASP A 435 -16.66 -5.00 -30.42
CA ASP A 435 -17.72 -5.99 -30.21
C ASP A 435 -17.25 -7.11 -29.29
N LYS A 436 -17.62 -7.02 -28.01
CA LYS A 436 -17.38 -8.08 -27.01
C LYS A 436 -18.65 -8.92 -26.85
N ASN A 437 -18.49 -10.25 -26.85
CA ASN A 437 -19.59 -11.15 -26.53
C ASN A 437 -19.85 -11.15 -25.02
N ARG A 438 -20.75 -10.27 -24.56
CA ARG A 438 -21.08 -10.03 -23.16
C ARG A 438 -22.27 -10.86 -22.71
N THR A 439 -22.08 -11.70 -21.70
CA THR A 439 -23.15 -12.40 -21.00
C THR A 439 -23.37 -11.78 -19.64
N TYR A 440 -24.57 -11.24 -19.39
CA TYR A 440 -24.90 -10.63 -18.10
C TYR A 440 -24.83 -11.65 -16.97
N LYS A 441 -24.17 -11.23 -15.85
CA LYS A 441 -24.14 -11.94 -14.57
C LYS A 441 -24.67 -11.02 -13.47
N LYS A 442 -25.60 -11.54 -12.67
CA LYS A 442 -26.18 -10.79 -11.54
C LYS A 442 -25.16 -10.55 -10.42
N VAL A 443 -24.19 -11.45 -10.27
CA VAL A 443 -23.13 -11.37 -9.26
C VAL A 443 -21.80 -11.69 -9.94
N ILE A 444 -20.86 -10.77 -9.86
CA ILE A 444 -19.47 -10.97 -10.25
C ILE A 444 -18.67 -11.28 -8.99
N GLU A 445 -18.26 -12.52 -8.86
CA GLU A 445 -17.45 -12.99 -7.73
C GLU A 445 -16.14 -12.21 -7.66
N ASN A 446 -15.71 -11.86 -6.44
CA ASN A 446 -14.49 -11.10 -6.17
C ASN A 446 -14.48 -9.67 -6.77
N SER A 447 -15.64 -9.07 -6.99
CA SER A 447 -15.73 -7.71 -7.53
C SER A 447 -15.45 -6.61 -6.50
N CYS A 448 -15.58 -6.87 -5.23
CA CYS A 448 -15.33 -6.00 -4.07
C CYS A 448 -15.40 -4.48 -4.35
N MET A 449 -16.61 -3.94 -4.38
CA MET A 449 -16.91 -2.56 -4.73
C MET A 449 -17.58 -1.84 -3.56
N ILE A 450 -17.50 -0.49 -3.55
CA ILE A 450 -18.22 0.37 -2.61
C ILE A 450 -19.39 1.00 -3.35
N LYS A 451 -20.59 0.89 -2.78
CA LYS A 451 -21.77 1.50 -3.36
C LYS A 451 -21.75 3.02 -3.17
N CYS A 452 -21.99 3.75 -4.26
CA CYS A 452 -22.20 5.19 -4.29
C CYS A 452 -23.70 5.50 -4.42
N TRP A 453 -24.07 6.78 -4.27
CA TRP A 453 -25.44 7.24 -4.51
C TRP A 453 -25.92 6.94 -5.94
N ASP A 454 -25.06 7.13 -6.91
CA ASP A 454 -25.36 7.03 -8.35
C ASP A 454 -24.80 5.79 -9.04
N SER A 455 -23.76 5.18 -8.50
CA SER A 455 -23.02 4.08 -9.14
C SER A 455 -22.23 3.26 -8.12
N VAL A 456 -21.09 2.68 -8.52
CA VAL A 456 -20.19 1.93 -7.66
C VAL A 456 -18.74 2.41 -7.80
N TYR A 457 -18.03 2.53 -6.68
CA TYR A 457 -16.63 2.90 -6.64
C TYR A 457 -15.73 1.67 -6.66
N GLN A 458 -14.81 1.61 -7.60
CA GLN A 458 -13.91 0.48 -7.83
C GLN A 458 -12.47 0.75 -7.37
N ALA A 459 -12.21 1.89 -6.76
CA ALA A 459 -10.88 2.32 -6.31
C ALA A 459 -9.78 2.16 -7.39
N MET A 460 -10.07 2.57 -8.63
CA MET A 460 -9.11 2.55 -9.73
C MET A 460 -8.38 3.87 -9.83
N PHE A 461 -7.23 3.97 -9.19
CA PHE A 461 -6.42 5.18 -9.19
C PHE A 461 -4.93 4.86 -9.01
N ASN A 462 -4.09 5.76 -9.52
CA ASN A 462 -2.63 5.67 -9.38
C ASN A 462 -2.05 6.75 -8.45
N ILE A 463 -2.88 7.68 -7.99
CA ILE A 463 -2.52 8.82 -7.14
C ILE A 463 -3.59 8.95 -6.07
N MET A 464 -3.19 9.30 -4.86
CA MET A 464 -4.11 9.52 -3.76
C MET A 464 -3.64 10.68 -2.89
N ALA A 465 -4.60 11.51 -2.45
CA ALA A 465 -4.44 12.54 -1.42
C ALA A 465 -3.20 13.43 -1.62
N ILE A 466 -2.84 13.72 -2.84
CA ILE A 466 -1.72 14.60 -3.21
C ILE A 466 -0.47 14.35 -2.33
N HIS A 467 0.00 13.11 -2.29
CA HIS A 467 1.18 12.69 -1.52
C HIS A 467 1.01 12.62 0.02
N HIS A 468 -0.16 12.89 0.58
CA HIS A 468 -0.47 12.56 1.97
C HIS A 468 -0.82 11.08 2.05
N CYS A 469 -0.11 10.31 2.84
CA CYS A 469 -0.36 8.89 3.02
C CYS A 469 -1.46 8.68 4.08
N PRO A 470 -2.76 8.69 3.72
CA PRO A 470 -3.85 8.70 4.67
C PRO A 470 -4.06 7.34 5.37
N ILE A 471 -4.89 7.36 6.41
CA ILE A 471 -5.48 6.19 7.03
C ILE A 471 -6.88 6.00 6.44
N ILE A 472 -7.18 4.80 5.98
CA ILE A 472 -8.49 4.44 5.42
C ILE A 472 -9.22 3.53 6.41
N PHE A 473 -10.40 3.92 6.87
CA PHE A 473 -11.31 3.04 7.57
C PHE A 473 -12.46 2.67 6.63
N ASN A 474 -12.35 1.50 6.01
CA ASN A 474 -13.35 0.99 5.11
C ASN A 474 -14.31 0.05 5.85
N ASN A 475 -15.40 0.63 6.36
CA ASN A 475 -16.43 -0.07 7.12
C ASN A 475 -17.51 -0.69 6.21
N THR A 476 -17.08 -1.28 5.07
CA THR A 476 -17.94 -1.98 4.13
C THR A 476 -17.66 -3.48 4.15
N CYS A 477 -18.61 -4.29 3.69
CA CYS A 477 -18.46 -5.74 3.64
C CYS A 477 -17.32 -6.16 2.69
N TRP A 478 -16.55 -7.22 3.07
CA TRP A 478 -15.50 -7.82 2.23
C TRP A 478 -14.42 -6.85 1.77
N SER A 479 -14.08 -5.85 2.58
CA SER A 479 -13.19 -4.76 2.18
C SER A 479 -11.70 -5.03 2.40
N TRP A 480 -11.28 -6.21 2.83
CA TRP A 480 -9.91 -6.56 3.22
C TRP A 480 -8.96 -6.91 2.07
N SER A 481 -9.48 -7.29 0.90
CA SER A 481 -8.69 -7.82 -0.22
C SER A 481 -8.59 -6.83 -1.40
N ASP A 482 -9.23 -7.09 -2.53
CA ASP A 482 -9.03 -6.35 -3.79
C ASP A 482 -9.09 -4.82 -3.68
N ILE A 483 -10.01 -4.28 -2.85
CA ILE A 483 -10.07 -2.84 -2.65
C ILE A 483 -8.97 -2.34 -1.73
N ALA A 484 -8.57 -3.14 -0.72
CA ALA A 484 -7.41 -2.84 0.11
C ALA A 484 -6.14 -2.78 -0.72
N ASP A 485 -5.94 -3.74 -1.64
CA ASP A 485 -4.80 -3.80 -2.55
C ASP A 485 -4.67 -2.51 -3.38
N SER A 486 -5.80 -1.96 -3.84
CA SER A 486 -5.83 -0.69 -4.57
C SER A 486 -5.31 0.47 -3.72
N PHE A 487 -5.74 0.57 -2.47
CA PHE A 487 -5.28 1.61 -1.54
C PHE A 487 -3.83 1.41 -1.10
N LEU A 488 -3.42 0.17 -0.79
CA LEU A 488 -2.05 -0.16 -0.40
C LEU A 488 -1.04 0.13 -1.52
N SER A 489 -1.40 -0.17 -2.77
CA SER A 489 -0.52 0.04 -3.93
C SER A 489 -0.18 1.51 -4.19
N VAL A 490 -1.04 2.44 -3.77
CA VAL A 490 -0.83 3.89 -3.95
C VAL A 490 -0.26 4.59 -2.73
N GLY A 491 -0.04 3.87 -1.63
CA GLY A 491 0.76 4.35 -0.52
C GLY A 491 -0.02 4.91 0.68
N VAL A 492 -1.17 4.30 1.05
CA VAL A 492 -1.77 4.55 2.38
C VAL A 492 -0.79 4.16 3.49
N ARG A 493 -0.84 4.85 4.62
CA ARG A 493 -0.07 4.46 5.82
C ARG A 493 -0.85 3.55 6.76
N GLY A 494 -2.16 3.40 6.53
CA GLY A 494 -3.01 2.49 7.28
C GLY A 494 -4.30 2.20 6.54
N TYR A 495 -4.72 0.94 6.54
CA TYR A 495 -5.99 0.52 5.98
C TYR A 495 -6.67 -0.49 6.91
N LEU A 496 -7.89 -0.15 7.32
CA LEU A 496 -8.76 -1.02 8.11
C LEU A 496 -9.90 -1.51 7.22
N GLY A 497 -10.09 -2.81 7.14
CA GLY A 497 -11.15 -3.43 6.34
C GLY A 497 -11.77 -4.63 7.05
N THR A 498 -12.88 -5.13 6.51
CA THR A 498 -13.62 -6.27 7.05
C THR A 498 -13.31 -7.54 6.29
N LEU A 499 -13.14 -8.65 6.99
CA LEU A 499 -12.81 -9.95 6.39
C LEU A 499 -14.02 -10.61 5.69
N TRP A 500 -15.24 -10.27 6.11
CA TRP A 500 -16.51 -10.74 5.54
C TRP A 500 -17.64 -9.72 5.73
N GLU A 501 -18.87 -10.14 5.53
CA GLU A 501 -20.05 -9.30 5.73
C GLU A 501 -20.21 -8.89 7.20
N ILE A 502 -20.40 -7.60 7.43
CA ILE A 502 -20.62 -7.05 8.77
C ILE A 502 -22.06 -6.59 8.95
N ASN A 503 -22.65 -6.88 10.12
CA ASN A 503 -23.95 -6.33 10.49
C ASN A 503 -23.84 -4.82 10.74
N ASN A 504 -24.78 -4.02 10.23
CA ASN A 504 -24.78 -2.56 10.34
C ASN A 504 -24.68 -2.04 11.77
N GLY A 505 -25.34 -2.71 12.73
CA GLY A 505 -25.30 -2.33 14.14
C GLY A 505 -23.92 -2.59 14.78
N ILE A 506 -23.24 -3.65 14.35
CA ILE A 506 -21.86 -3.97 14.76
C ILE A 506 -20.90 -2.98 14.11
N ALA A 507 -21.04 -2.74 12.81
CA ALA A 507 -20.23 -1.79 12.06
C ALA A 507 -20.25 -0.39 12.69
N LYS A 508 -21.45 0.14 12.95
CA LYS A 508 -21.67 1.41 13.64
C LYS A 508 -20.98 1.41 15.00
N LYS A 509 -21.23 0.38 15.84
CA LYS A 509 -20.69 0.33 17.19
C LYS A 509 -19.16 0.23 17.21
N SER A 510 -18.58 -0.54 16.31
CA SER A 510 -17.13 -0.64 16.15
C SER A 510 -16.53 0.71 15.71
N ALA A 511 -17.15 1.40 14.76
CA ALA A 511 -16.72 2.74 14.34
C ALA A 511 -16.78 3.74 15.51
N GLU A 512 -17.90 3.76 16.27
CA GLU A 512 -18.04 4.62 17.45
C GLU A 512 -16.89 4.39 18.46
N LEU A 513 -16.61 3.13 18.82
CA LEU A 513 -15.58 2.78 19.79
C LEU A 513 -14.17 3.11 19.27
N PHE A 514 -13.92 2.89 17.97
CA PHE A 514 -12.66 3.26 17.34
C PHE A 514 -12.41 4.77 17.39
N TYR A 515 -13.38 5.57 16.96
CA TYR A 515 -13.24 7.02 16.92
C TYR A 515 -13.24 7.67 18.31
N ASP A 516 -13.79 7.02 19.34
CA ASP A 516 -13.64 7.45 20.73
C ASP A 516 -12.19 7.42 21.22
N LYS A 517 -11.36 6.54 20.62
CA LYS A 517 -9.99 6.27 21.07
C LYS A 517 -8.91 6.81 20.15
N ILE A 518 -9.21 7.09 18.89
CA ILE A 518 -8.24 7.36 17.83
C ILE A 518 -7.31 8.54 18.12
N PHE A 519 -7.77 9.56 18.90
CA PHE A 519 -6.95 10.72 19.27
C PHE A 519 -6.17 10.55 20.59
N SER A 520 -6.40 9.47 21.31
CA SER A 520 -5.74 9.18 22.60
C SER A 520 -4.85 7.93 22.57
N GLU A 521 -5.03 7.07 21.57
CA GLU A 521 -4.35 5.80 21.40
C GLU A 521 -3.80 5.71 19.96
N ASN A 522 -2.89 4.76 19.70
CA ASN A 522 -2.51 4.46 18.32
C ASN A 522 -3.65 3.70 17.60
N VAL A 523 -3.56 3.64 16.26
CA VAL A 523 -4.61 3.02 15.42
C VAL A 523 -4.88 1.57 15.81
N LEU A 524 -3.83 0.79 16.13
CA LEU A 524 -3.96 -0.60 16.55
C LEU A 524 -4.75 -0.73 17.87
N GLN A 525 -4.44 0.08 18.86
CA GLN A 525 -5.14 0.05 20.16
C GLN A 525 -6.58 0.55 20.05
N ALA A 526 -6.80 1.61 19.25
CA ALA A 526 -8.15 2.10 18.96
C ALA A 526 -8.99 1.01 18.26
N LEU A 527 -8.41 0.27 17.32
CA LEU A 527 -9.07 -0.85 16.66
C LEU A 527 -9.41 -1.97 17.65
N GLN A 528 -8.49 -2.34 18.53
CA GLN A 528 -8.76 -3.39 19.53
C GLN A 528 -9.88 -3.00 20.49
N SER A 529 -9.96 -1.72 20.85
CA SER A 529 -11.06 -1.21 21.68
C SER A 529 -12.40 -1.28 20.96
N SER A 530 -12.42 -1.42 19.63
CA SER A 530 -13.61 -1.54 18.80
C SER A 530 -14.12 -2.97 18.64
N PHE A 531 -13.36 -3.99 19.08
CA PHE A 531 -13.80 -5.36 19.03
C PHE A 531 -14.91 -5.63 20.05
N LEU A 532 -16.06 -6.08 19.55
CA LEU A 532 -17.22 -6.37 20.38
C LEU A 532 -17.29 -7.87 20.69
N PRO A 533 -17.46 -8.26 21.95
CA PRO A 533 -17.83 -9.63 22.26
C PRO A 533 -19.24 -9.91 21.71
N THR A 534 -19.33 -10.66 20.64
CA THR A 534 -20.61 -10.99 20.00
C THR A 534 -21.17 -12.29 20.57
N ILE A 535 -22.49 -12.32 20.77
CA ILE A 535 -23.24 -13.47 21.30
C ILE A 535 -23.44 -14.56 20.22
N GLY A 536 -22.70 -14.56 19.14
CA GLY A 536 -22.91 -15.44 18.01
C GLY A 536 -21.71 -16.06 17.35
N LYS A 537 -20.54 -15.92 17.90
CA LYS A 537 -19.27 -16.59 17.53
C LYS A 537 -18.67 -16.33 16.12
N ARG A 538 -19.37 -15.71 15.17
CA ARG A 538 -18.84 -15.56 13.79
C ARG A 538 -18.48 -14.12 13.40
N ASP A 539 -18.90 -13.13 14.19
CA ASP A 539 -18.67 -11.70 13.90
C ASP A 539 -17.66 -11.06 14.87
N GLU A 540 -16.99 -11.86 15.70
CA GLU A 540 -15.90 -11.40 16.56
C GLU A 540 -14.68 -11.14 15.72
N ASN A 541 -14.09 -9.93 15.87
CA ASN A 541 -12.79 -9.59 15.30
C ASN A 541 -12.71 -9.64 13.77
N ILE A 542 -13.76 -9.18 13.11
CA ILE A 542 -13.89 -9.17 11.66
C ILE A 542 -12.88 -8.24 10.96
N TYR A 543 -12.26 -7.31 11.68
CA TYR A 543 -11.38 -6.32 11.09
C TYR A 543 -9.95 -6.83 10.93
N ILE A 544 -9.35 -6.46 9.81
CA ILE A 544 -7.91 -6.55 9.56
C ILE A 544 -7.32 -5.15 9.47
N TYR A 545 -6.13 -4.97 10.03
CA TYR A 545 -5.37 -3.74 9.94
C TYR A 545 -4.08 -3.97 9.15
N TRP A 546 -4.01 -3.34 7.98
CA TRP A 546 -2.80 -3.14 7.19
C TRP A 546 -2.17 -1.83 7.62
N GLY A 547 -1.12 -1.87 8.43
CA GLY A 547 -0.53 -0.68 9.05
C GLY A 547 0.63 -1.02 9.97
N LEU A 548 1.20 0.00 10.59
CA LEU A 548 2.24 -0.18 11.60
C LEU A 548 1.69 0.12 13.01
N PRO A 549 2.17 -0.57 14.03
CA PRO A 549 1.59 -0.50 15.37
C PRO A 549 1.79 0.86 16.06
N PHE A 550 2.74 1.69 15.62
CA PHE A 550 2.97 3.03 16.14
C PHE A 550 2.16 4.12 15.41
N THR A 551 1.39 3.79 14.38
CA THR A 551 0.62 4.78 13.60
C THR A 551 -0.40 5.48 14.47
N THR A 552 -0.38 6.82 14.49
CA THR A 552 -1.29 7.66 15.28
C THR A 552 -2.05 8.65 14.40
N LEU A 553 -3.18 9.13 14.89
CA LEU A 553 -3.90 10.25 14.32
C LEU A 553 -3.91 11.38 15.36
N ARG A 554 -3.21 12.48 15.09
CA ARG A 554 -3.05 13.57 16.03
C ARG A 554 -4.09 14.66 15.79
N PRO A 555 -4.79 15.10 16.85
CA PRO A 555 -5.71 16.22 16.72
C PRO A 555 -4.96 17.52 16.38
N ALA A 556 -5.62 18.41 15.65
CA ALA A 556 -5.09 19.73 15.40
C ALA A 556 -5.27 20.65 16.61
N THR A 557 -4.48 21.72 16.68
CA THR A 557 -4.60 22.74 17.73
C THR A 557 -5.88 23.57 17.62
N SER A 558 -6.40 23.72 16.40
CA SER A 558 -7.68 24.38 16.11
C SER A 558 -8.16 24.06 14.70
N ILE A 559 -9.46 24.18 14.46
CA ILE A 559 -10.07 24.06 13.14
C ILE A 559 -9.55 25.10 12.14
N ALA A 560 -9.20 26.31 12.60
CA ALA A 560 -8.60 27.34 11.75
C ALA A 560 -7.23 26.93 11.22
N LYS A 561 -6.43 26.22 12.04
CA LYS A 561 -5.14 25.67 11.60
C LYS A 561 -5.33 24.59 10.54
N SER A 562 -6.27 23.68 10.74
CA SER A 562 -6.59 22.63 9.77
C SER A 562 -7.06 23.20 8.43
N LYS A 563 -7.95 24.20 8.44
CA LYS A 563 -8.36 24.90 7.23
C LYS A 563 -7.20 25.58 6.52
N LYS A 564 -6.27 26.20 7.27
CA LYS A 564 -5.07 26.84 6.71
C LYS A 564 -4.16 25.80 6.06
N ASN A 565 -3.93 24.64 6.71
CA ASN A 565 -3.14 23.56 6.16
C ASN A 565 -3.74 23.03 4.85
N VAL A 566 -5.05 22.77 4.80
CA VAL A 566 -5.73 22.31 3.57
C VAL A 566 -5.62 23.36 2.46
N ALA A 567 -5.81 24.64 2.79
CA ALA A 567 -5.69 25.75 1.83
C ALA A 567 -4.28 25.84 1.25
N GLU A 568 -3.24 25.66 2.06
CA GLU A 568 -1.83 25.66 1.66
C GLU A 568 -1.55 24.53 0.66
N GLU A 569 -1.93 23.31 0.98
CA GLU A 569 -1.77 22.15 0.10
C GLU A 569 -2.52 22.27 -1.23
N LEU A 570 -3.74 22.83 -1.20
CA LEU A 570 -4.52 23.07 -2.42
C LEU A 570 -3.89 24.19 -3.28
N LEU A 571 -3.36 25.25 -2.67
CA LEU A 571 -2.66 26.31 -3.40
C LEU A 571 -1.41 25.77 -4.05
N ASP A 572 -0.58 25.00 -3.34
CA ASP A 572 0.63 24.37 -3.89
C ASP A 572 0.29 23.46 -5.06
N SER A 573 -0.79 22.69 -4.96
CA SER A 573 -1.27 21.83 -6.03
C SER A 573 -1.73 22.62 -7.26
N VAL A 574 -2.49 23.69 -7.06
CA VAL A 574 -2.95 24.56 -8.17
C VAL A 574 -1.75 25.19 -8.88
N TRP A 575 -0.75 25.69 -8.15
CA TRP A 575 0.48 26.26 -8.75
C TRP A 575 1.29 25.22 -9.52
N ASP A 576 1.42 24.00 -9.00
CA ASP A 576 2.09 22.90 -9.70
C ASP A 576 1.34 22.52 -10.99
N TRP A 577 0.01 22.47 -10.95
CA TRP A 577 -0.79 22.20 -12.15
C TRP A 577 -0.71 23.32 -13.18
N GLU A 578 -0.71 24.60 -12.76
CA GLU A 578 -0.51 25.75 -13.65
C GLU A 578 0.88 25.72 -14.32
N ASP A 579 1.94 25.41 -13.56
CA ASP A 579 3.29 25.27 -14.12
C ASP A 579 3.37 24.14 -15.14
N ARG A 580 2.81 22.97 -14.82
CA ARG A 580 2.72 21.83 -15.76
C ARG A 580 1.87 22.15 -16.99
N LEU A 581 0.80 22.92 -16.84
CA LEU A 581 -0.03 23.38 -17.94
C LEU A 581 0.76 24.23 -18.94
N GLN A 582 1.64 25.11 -18.45
CA GLN A 582 2.52 25.93 -19.30
C GLN A 582 3.57 25.09 -20.03
N GLN A 583 4.09 24.05 -19.40
CA GLN A 583 5.15 23.19 -19.94
C GLN A 583 4.64 22.13 -20.91
N THR A 584 3.37 21.70 -20.80
CA THR A 584 2.84 20.59 -21.60
C THR A 584 2.45 21.01 -23.02
N LYS A 585 2.81 20.17 -24.00
CA LYS A 585 2.50 20.38 -25.43
C LYS A 585 1.29 19.56 -25.91
N LYS A 586 0.98 18.47 -25.21
CA LYS A 586 -0.09 17.53 -25.61
C LYS A 586 -1.45 18.09 -25.22
N LYS A 587 -2.35 18.23 -26.20
CA LYS A 587 -3.68 18.82 -26.03
C LYS A 587 -4.51 18.12 -24.93
N SER A 588 -4.58 16.80 -24.94
CA SER A 588 -5.33 16.05 -23.93
C SER A 588 -4.79 16.24 -22.50
N THR A 589 -3.48 16.41 -22.34
CA THR A 589 -2.87 16.70 -21.04
C THR A 589 -3.18 18.13 -20.58
N LYS A 590 -3.24 19.10 -21.52
CA LYS A 590 -3.66 20.46 -21.23
C LYS A 590 -5.08 20.52 -20.69
N GLU A 591 -6.02 19.88 -21.38
CA GLU A 591 -7.43 19.81 -20.98
C GLU A 591 -7.60 19.23 -19.56
N ILE A 592 -6.80 18.19 -19.21
CA ILE A 592 -6.80 17.63 -17.85
C ILE A 592 -6.25 18.63 -16.83
N MET A 593 -5.12 19.31 -17.13
CA MET A 593 -4.53 20.29 -16.21
C MET A 593 -5.43 21.50 -16.01
N GLU A 594 -6.07 22.01 -17.08
CA GLU A 594 -7.06 23.09 -17.01
C GLU A 594 -8.22 22.72 -16.09
N ALA A 595 -8.77 21.50 -16.21
CA ALA A 595 -9.84 21.03 -15.35
C ALA A 595 -9.40 20.89 -13.87
N LEU A 596 -8.17 20.45 -13.60
CA LEU A 596 -7.63 20.36 -12.25
C LEU A 596 -7.43 21.75 -11.61
N VAL A 597 -6.88 22.69 -12.36
CA VAL A 597 -6.71 24.09 -11.90
C VAL A 597 -8.07 24.70 -11.58
N GLU A 598 -9.06 24.57 -12.47
CA GLU A 598 -10.41 25.09 -12.25
C GLU A 598 -11.08 24.46 -11.02
N TRP A 599 -10.94 23.15 -10.86
CA TRP A 599 -11.45 22.46 -9.68
C TRP A 599 -10.79 22.94 -8.39
N GLY A 600 -9.46 23.03 -8.37
CA GLY A 600 -8.70 23.47 -7.18
C GLY A 600 -9.04 24.90 -6.78
N ILE A 601 -9.13 25.81 -7.73
CA ILE A 601 -9.55 27.20 -7.49
C ILE A 601 -10.98 27.23 -6.92
N ASN A 602 -11.91 26.47 -7.50
CA ASN A 602 -13.29 26.43 -7.01
C ASN A 602 -13.38 25.86 -5.59
N GLU A 603 -12.61 24.82 -5.28
CA GLU A 603 -12.54 24.25 -3.92
C GLU A 603 -12.01 25.27 -2.91
N ILE A 604 -10.94 26.00 -3.26
CA ILE A 604 -10.37 27.06 -2.44
C ILE A 604 -11.36 28.21 -2.25
N GLU A 605 -11.97 28.73 -3.31
CA GLU A 605 -12.91 29.85 -3.23
C GLU A 605 -14.14 29.52 -2.40
N THR A 606 -14.63 28.28 -2.52
CA THR A 606 -15.84 27.84 -1.81
C THR A 606 -15.60 27.59 -0.33
N ASN A 607 -14.48 26.96 0.05
CA ASN A 607 -14.27 26.42 1.39
C ASN A 607 -13.16 27.11 2.18
N PHE A 608 -12.15 27.73 1.51
CA PHE A 608 -10.90 28.17 2.12
C PHE A 608 -10.45 29.58 1.67
N ARG A 609 -11.34 30.38 1.11
CA ARG A 609 -11.00 31.70 0.54
C ARG A 609 -10.27 32.63 1.51
N LYS A 610 -10.68 32.61 2.79
CA LYS A 610 -10.08 33.46 3.83
C LYS A 610 -8.64 33.03 4.10
N GLU A 611 -8.44 31.74 4.30
CA GLU A 611 -7.15 31.12 4.60
C GLU A 611 -6.18 31.28 3.42
N ALA A 612 -6.64 31.11 2.19
CA ALA A 612 -5.84 31.31 0.98
C ALA A 612 -5.35 32.76 0.84
N ILE A 613 -6.21 33.77 1.10
CA ILE A 613 -5.81 35.18 1.07
C ILE A 613 -4.74 35.48 2.14
N GLU A 614 -4.86 34.92 3.33
CA GLU A 614 -3.89 35.06 4.42
C GLU A 614 -2.53 34.48 3.99
N ILE A 615 -2.49 33.25 3.46
CA ILE A 615 -1.27 32.57 2.98
C ILE A 615 -0.58 33.40 1.89
N ILE A 616 -1.33 33.85 0.87
CA ILE A 616 -0.77 34.64 -0.23
C ILE A 616 -0.20 35.98 0.27
N SER A 617 -0.83 36.58 1.27
CA SER A 617 -0.34 37.84 1.89
C SER A 617 0.98 37.60 2.65
N GLU A 618 1.06 36.55 3.46
CA GLU A 618 2.27 36.15 4.19
C GLU A 618 3.45 35.87 3.23
N MET A 619 3.19 35.21 2.10
CA MET A 619 4.21 34.96 1.07
C MET A 619 4.76 36.24 0.43
N LYS A 620 3.90 37.24 0.17
CA LYS A 620 4.32 38.54 -0.39
C LYS A 620 5.17 39.32 0.59
N ASP A 621 4.82 39.31 1.86
CA ASP A 621 5.56 40.01 2.91
C ASP A 621 6.96 39.38 3.12
N SER A 622 7.06 38.05 3.04
CA SER A 622 8.34 37.31 3.15
C SER A 622 9.28 37.52 1.96
N GLN A 623 8.77 37.89 0.78
CA GLN A 623 9.59 38.22 -0.40
C GLN A 623 10.07 39.68 -0.44
N GLN A 624 9.50 40.56 0.41
CA GLN A 624 9.86 41.97 0.48
C GLN A 624 10.80 42.30 1.65
N GLY A 625 11.06 41.38 2.58
CA GLY A 625 12.01 41.48 3.68
C GLY A 625 13.30 40.74 3.41
#